data_fe3de8fb1c69e93a528c170a5faf6c8b
#
_entry.id   fe3de8fb1c69e93a528c170a5faf6c8b
#
_cell.length_a   1.000
_cell.length_b   1.000
_cell.length_c   1.000
_cell.angle_alpha   90.00
_cell.angle_beta   90.00
_cell.angle_gamma   90.00
#
_symmetry.space_group_name_H-M   'P 1'
#
loop_
_entity.id
_entity.type
_entity.pdbx_description
1 polymer ?
#
loop_
_entity_poly.entity_id
_entity_poly.type
_entity_poly.pdbx_seq_one_letter_code
_entity_poly.pdbx_strand_id
1 'polypeptide(L)'
;CTSLDCAELGGDSAGCNAPTGRSTSCRTISGSSACYLSCGQDSDCRAGYDCIGAGTGDGYCGTAGQTSPTAPTAPDTGGGINVVCQSTSISGGRALTFDIAASSVAFAVVPYSQADLVAPSRLLLPNGQVGANFATDHAFMTVNAGILQTVAPVVFPAAPQFQNIVQQGGGRYTLEINTSDDSPCYYVLQKSVEGSKIDMNIYLVGVNGITAANAAQNAGMRTMLDTMRRIYSKEGVTIRTVRYFDVSGTDRERYRIVRNINDCYGLVSLSRAPGPTLAEKLSVNVFLIQGFQVAEAEGLLGLSLGAPGVPGVHGNEGAGLVFTSEYLSSRADMTGQTLAHEVGHFLGLRHTTEHGGTEADPIQDTPVCSNPDRGTSCPDATNFMFPFSLGNTQEGISDGQGFVLRRTLLTQ
;
A
#
# COMPACT_ATOMS: atom_id res chain seq x y z
N CYS A 1 15.91 18.98 -5.09
CA CYS A 1 16.81 18.83 -3.94
C CYS A 1 17.00 17.34 -3.73
N THR A 2 18.17 16.81 -4.06
CA THR A 2 18.58 15.46 -3.67
C THR A 2 18.56 15.40 -2.16
N SER A 3 17.85 14.45 -1.59
CA SER A 3 17.88 14.11 -0.17
C SER A 3 19.28 13.56 0.16
N LEU A 4 20.22 14.45 0.47
CA LEU A 4 21.44 14.05 1.13
C LEU A 4 21.05 13.67 2.56
N ASP A 5 21.35 12.46 2.95
CA ASP A 5 21.19 12.01 4.33
C ASP A 5 22.10 12.88 5.21
N CYS A 6 21.51 13.80 5.98
CA CYS A 6 22.27 14.71 6.81
C CYS A 6 22.97 13.99 7.99
N ALA A 7 22.64 12.74 8.27
CA ALA A 7 23.36 11.89 9.22
C ALA A 7 24.75 11.50 8.69
N GLU A 8 24.91 11.31 7.38
CA GLU A 8 26.22 11.06 6.74
C GLU A 8 27.12 12.31 6.76
N LEU A 9 26.56 13.50 6.96
CA LEU A 9 27.28 14.78 7.02
C LEU A 9 27.64 15.22 8.44
N GLY A 10 27.54 14.36 9.45
CA GLY A 10 27.94 14.63 10.83
C GLY A 10 26.81 14.92 11.78
N GLY A 11 25.55 14.77 11.37
CA GLY A 11 24.37 14.78 12.26
C GLY A 11 23.96 16.15 12.81
N ASP A 12 24.60 17.23 12.38
CA ASP A 12 24.28 18.61 12.78
C ASP A 12 23.69 19.44 11.64
N SER A 13 23.11 20.57 11.97
CA SER A 13 22.51 21.51 11.00
C SER A 13 23.55 22.16 10.06
N ALA A 14 24.86 21.96 10.30
CA ALA A 14 25.92 22.58 9.52
C ALA A 14 26.06 22.02 8.11
N GLY A 15 25.59 20.78 7.88
CA GLY A 15 25.51 20.16 6.56
C GLY A 15 24.34 20.61 5.69
N CYS A 16 23.38 21.36 6.25
CA CYS A 16 22.19 21.80 5.55
C CYS A 16 22.37 23.21 4.96
N ASN A 17 22.57 23.31 3.64
CA ASN A 17 22.65 24.61 2.95
C ASN A 17 21.30 25.32 2.92
N ALA A 18 21.14 26.36 3.72
CA ALA A 18 19.94 27.21 3.71
C ALA A 18 20.02 28.29 2.60
N PRO A 19 18.87 28.66 1.99
CA PRO A 19 18.79 29.90 1.26
C PRO A 19 19.11 31.11 2.15
N THR A 20 19.74 32.13 1.59
CA THR A 20 20.20 33.33 2.33
C THR A 20 19.09 33.88 3.24
N GLY A 21 19.38 33.98 4.54
CA GLY A 21 18.47 34.55 5.54
C GLY A 21 17.48 33.57 6.18
N ARG A 22 17.61 32.26 5.96
CA ARG A 22 16.77 31.24 6.59
C ARG A 22 17.62 30.20 7.31
N SER A 23 17.07 29.62 8.37
CA SER A 23 17.70 28.50 9.09
C SER A 23 17.17 27.17 8.57
N THR A 24 18.04 26.17 8.53
CA THR A 24 17.66 24.76 8.26
C THR A 24 18.10 23.92 9.45
N SER A 25 17.35 22.87 9.71
CA SER A 25 17.72 21.86 10.70
C SER A 25 17.78 20.48 10.07
N CYS A 26 18.79 19.70 10.43
CA CYS A 26 18.81 18.28 10.15
C CYS A 26 17.79 17.61 11.09
N ARG A 27 16.84 16.91 10.52
CA ARG A 27 15.83 16.17 11.29
C ARG A 27 15.75 14.74 10.78
N THR A 28 15.75 13.83 11.71
CA THR A 28 15.42 12.46 11.45
C THR A 28 13.92 12.31 11.63
N ILE A 29 13.20 12.19 10.52
CA ILE A 29 11.78 11.90 10.51
C ILE A 29 11.67 10.51 9.96
N SER A 30 11.14 9.60 10.78
CA SER A 30 10.90 8.23 10.37
C SER A 30 12.16 7.45 9.94
N GLY A 31 13.28 7.66 10.65
CA GLY A 31 14.53 6.96 10.36
C GLY A 31 15.32 7.50 9.16
N SER A 32 14.77 8.43 8.39
CA SER A 32 15.49 9.14 7.32
C SER A 32 15.85 10.55 7.78
N SER A 33 17.14 10.88 7.73
CA SER A 33 17.60 12.20 8.10
C SER A 33 17.65 13.10 6.87
N ALA A 34 16.97 14.23 6.93
CA ALA A 34 16.92 15.21 5.84
C ALA A 34 16.99 16.65 6.37
N CYS A 35 17.40 17.57 5.48
CA CYS A 35 17.44 18.99 5.78
C CYS A 35 16.08 19.64 5.57
N TYR A 36 15.51 20.20 6.63
CA TYR A 36 14.24 20.94 6.59
C TYR A 36 14.46 22.41 6.87
N LEU A 37 13.71 23.28 6.17
CA LEU A 37 13.62 24.70 6.51
C LEU A 37 12.87 24.84 7.84
N SER A 38 13.48 25.50 8.82
CA SER A 38 12.82 25.84 10.07
C SER A 38 11.80 26.95 9.87
N CYS A 39 10.67 26.88 10.54
CA CYS A 39 9.59 27.87 10.45
C CYS A 39 8.91 28.08 11.81
N GLY A 40 8.33 29.25 12.01
CA GLY A 40 7.48 29.60 13.16
C GLY A 40 6.00 29.68 12.78
N GLN A 41 5.70 29.92 11.52
CA GLN A 41 4.35 30.09 10.97
C GLN A 41 4.35 29.73 9.45
N ASP A 42 3.17 29.54 8.88
CA ASP A 42 3.01 29.10 7.49
C ASP A 42 3.63 30.07 6.47
N SER A 43 3.60 31.37 6.76
CA SER A 43 4.22 32.41 5.91
C SER A 43 5.74 32.29 5.79
N ASP A 44 6.39 31.54 6.67
CA ASP A 44 7.83 31.27 6.62
C ASP A 44 8.16 30.22 5.57
N CYS A 45 7.17 29.46 5.09
CA CYS A 45 7.32 28.42 4.09
C CYS A 45 7.05 28.96 2.67
N ARG A 46 7.61 28.26 1.66
CA ARG A 46 7.31 28.60 0.27
C ARG A 46 5.84 28.26 -0.05
N ALA A 47 5.29 28.88 -1.09
CA ALA A 47 3.93 28.57 -1.55
C ALA A 47 3.74 27.05 -1.75
N GLY A 48 2.66 26.49 -1.16
CA GLY A 48 2.36 25.07 -1.17
C GLY A 48 2.97 24.27 -0.01
N TYR A 49 3.58 24.97 0.98
CA TYR A 49 4.09 24.35 2.21
C TYR A 49 3.54 25.07 3.42
N ASP A 50 3.19 24.30 4.47
CA ASP A 50 2.76 24.77 5.79
C ASP A 50 3.88 24.57 6.82
N CYS A 51 3.85 25.31 7.90
CA CYS A 51 4.74 25.14 9.02
C CYS A 51 4.23 24.04 9.97
N ILE A 52 4.77 22.85 9.84
CA ILE A 52 4.47 21.73 10.73
C ILE A 52 5.09 22.00 12.11
N GLY A 53 4.28 22.04 13.15
CA GLY A 53 4.73 22.41 14.50
C GLY A 53 4.87 23.93 14.69
N ALA A 54 4.09 24.75 14.00
CA ALA A 54 4.04 26.20 14.19
C ALA A 54 3.88 26.58 15.67
N GLY A 55 4.72 27.51 16.15
CA GLY A 55 4.67 27.99 17.52
C GLY A 55 5.34 27.13 18.60
N THR A 56 5.88 25.94 18.25
CA THR A 56 6.58 25.05 19.21
C THR A 56 8.07 25.36 19.35
N GLY A 57 8.63 26.25 18.53
CA GLY A 57 10.07 26.48 18.42
C GLY A 57 10.82 25.47 17.54
N ASP A 58 10.17 24.41 17.17
CA ASP A 58 10.70 23.29 16.39
C ASP A 58 9.96 23.07 15.06
N GLY A 59 9.27 24.08 14.54
CA GLY A 59 8.53 23.99 13.29
C GLY A 59 9.44 23.76 12.06
N TYR A 60 8.94 23.03 11.09
CA TYR A 60 9.59 22.80 9.79
C TYR A 60 8.58 22.90 8.64
N CYS A 61 9.05 23.34 7.47
CA CYS A 61 8.21 23.46 6.30
C CYS A 61 7.93 22.07 5.68
N GLY A 62 6.70 21.60 5.80
CA GLY A 62 6.14 20.44 5.11
C GLY A 62 5.21 20.85 3.97
N THR A 63 4.78 19.92 3.09
CA THR A 63 3.82 20.22 2.01
C THR A 63 2.49 20.72 2.60
N ALA A 64 1.94 21.79 2.03
CA ALA A 64 0.69 22.40 2.48
C ALA A 64 -0.43 21.35 2.57
N GLY A 65 -1.08 21.28 3.73
CA GLY A 65 -2.08 20.26 4.02
C GLY A 65 -1.50 18.94 4.57
N GLN A 66 -0.19 18.85 4.81
CA GLN A 66 0.30 17.95 5.84
C GLN A 66 -0.06 18.55 7.21
N THR A 67 -1.32 18.45 7.58
CA THR A 67 -1.58 18.15 8.99
C THR A 67 -0.70 16.94 9.29
N SER A 68 0.02 16.93 10.43
CA SER A 68 0.62 15.70 10.98
C SER A 68 -0.26 14.54 10.55
N PRO A 69 0.29 13.50 9.85
CA PRO A 69 -0.56 12.47 9.27
C PRO A 69 -1.66 12.21 10.28
N THR A 70 -2.89 12.47 9.89
CA THR A 70 -4.03 12.38 10.83
C THR A 70 -3.86 11.00 11.37
N ALA A 71 -3.58 10.92 12.66
CA ALA A 71 -3.26 9.67 13.33
C ALA A 71 -4.25 8.66 12.77
N PRO A 72 -3.81 7.51 12.23
CA PRO A 72 -4.70 6.62 11.52
C PRO A 72 -5.94 6.50 12.38
N THR A 73 -7.06 6.98 11.87
CA THR A 73 -8.32 6.92 12.60
C THR A 73 -8.43 5.48 12.99
N ALA A 74 -8.52 5.22 14.30
CA ALA A 74 -8.57 3.84 14.81
C ALA A 74 -9.50 3.08 13.88
N PRO A 75 -9.07 1.93 13.29
CA PRO A 75 -9.84 1.27 12.24
C PRO A 75 -11.29 1.26 12.70
N ASP A 76 -12.22 1.76 11.86
CA ASP A 76 -13.63 1.84 12.25
C ASP A 76 -14.08 0.43 12.66
N THR A 77 -14.04 0.20 13.97
CA THR A 77 -14.26 -1.10 14.61
C THR A 77 -15.75 -1.43 14.72
N GLY A 78 -16.59 -0.55 14.23
CA GLY A 78 -18.03 -0.78 14.14
C GLY A 78 -18.36 -1.99 13.26
N GLY A 79 -18.16 -3.21 13.75
CA GLY A 79 -18.55 -4.43 13.07
C GLY A 79 -17.39 -5.41 12.74
N GLY A 80 -16.94 -6.18 13.71
CA GLY A 80 -16.17 -7.42 13.49
C GLY A 80 -14.63 -7.32 13.45
N ILE A 81 -14.04 -6.14 13.57
CA ILE A 81 -12.59 -5.99 13.77
C ILE A 81 -12.32 -5.64 15.23
N ASN A 82 -11.62 -6.54 15.94
CA ASN A 82 -11.22 -6.32 17.33
C ASN A 82 -9.81 -5.72 17.37
N VAL A 83 -9.71 -4.48 17.83
CA VAL A 83 -8.43 -3.78 18.02
C VAL A 83 -7.89 -4.04 19.42
N VAL A 84 -6.62 -4.37 19.50
CA VAL A 84 -5.87 -4.58 20.73
C VAL A 84 -4.74 -3.56 20.82
N CYS A 85 -4.66 -2.80 21.92
CA CYS A 85 -3.58 -1.84 22.17
C CYS A 85 -2.72 -2.30 23.36
N GLN A 86 -2.30 -3.55 23.32
CA GLN A 86 -1.43 -4.18 24.32
C GLN A 86 -0.20 -4.76 23.63
N SER A 87 0.97 -4.38 24.12
CA SER A 87 2.25 -4.86 23.61
C SER A 87 3.23 -5.06 24.76
N THR A 88 4.24 -5.89 24.53
CA THR A 88 5.36 -6.09 25.48
C THR A 88 6.58 -5.37 24.94
N SER A 89 7.27 -4.61 25.80
CA SER A 89 8.53 -3.96 25.44
C SER A 89 9.62 -4.99 25.16
N ILE A 90 10.32 -4.81 24.06
CA ILE A 90 11.51 -5.58 23.68
C ILE A 90 12.64 -4.61 23.30
N SER A 91 13.85 -5.11 23.14
CA SER A 91 14.98 -4.28 22.68
C SER A 91 14.71 -3.72 21.27
N GLY A 92 14.58 -2.41 21.15
CA GLY A 92 14.37 -1.71 19.87
C GLY A 92 12.93 -1.71 19.37
N GLY A 93 11.92 -2.10 20.19
CA GLY A 93 10.53 -2.08 19.73
C GLY A 93 9.53 -2.75 20.66
N ARG A 94 8.51 -3.37 20.07
CA ARG A 94 7.39 -4.02 20.75
C ARG A 94 7.10 -5.41 20.21
N ALA A 95 6.58 -6.26 21.07
CA ALA A 95 6.07 -7.60 20.73
C ALA A 95 4.54 -7.61 20.87
N LEU A 96 3.87 -7.97 19.80
CA LEU A 96 2.41 -8.11 19.69
C LEU A 96 2.06 -9.59 19.70
N THR A 97 1.26 -10.03 20.67
CA THR A 97 0.93 -11.46 20.85
C THR A 97 -0.53 -11.71 20.52
N PHE A 98 -0.80 -12.69 19.67
CA PHE A 98 -2.15 -13.00 19.18
C PHE A 98 -2.32 -14.50 18.91
N ASP A 99 -3.57 -14.97 18.93
CA ASP A 99 -3.91 -16.36 18.71
C ASP A 99 -4.46 -16.58 17.29
N ILE A 100 -3.96 -17.61 16.61
CA ILE A 100 -4.44 -18.07 15.30
C ILE A 100 -5.13 -19.41 15.48
N ALA A 101 -6.34 -19.54 14.91
CA ALA A 101 -7.11 -20.79 15.00
C ALA A 101 -6.47 -21.90 14.14
N ALA A 102 -6.56 -23.15 14.61
CA ALA A 102 -6.02 -24.32 13.89
C ALA A 102 -6.64 -24.52 12.50
N SER A 103 -7.86 -24.04 12.28
CA SER A 103 -8.56 -24.10 10.99
C SER A 103 -8.18 -23.00 10.03
N SER A 104 -7.31 -22.06 10.41
CA SER A 104 -6.94 -20.92 9.56
C SER A 104 -6.15 -21.39 8.34
N VAL A 105 -6.56 -20.93 7.16
CA VAL A 105 -5.82 -21.08 5.89
C VAL A 105 -5.01 -19.83 5.55
N ALA A 106 -5.38 -18.70 6.18
CA ALA A 106 -4.68 -17.43 6.07
C ALA A 106 -4.95 -16.54 7.29
N PHE A 107 -4.04 -15.61 7.56
CA PHE A 107 -4.26 -14.55 8.53
C PHE A 107 -3.52 -13.26 8.12
N ALA A 108 -4.01 -12.13 8.62
CA ALA A 108 -3.30 -10.87 8.62
C ALA A 108 -3.20 -10.34 10.05
N VAL A 109 -2.04 -9.83 10.42
CA VAL A 109 -1.87 -8.98 11.58
C VAL A 109 -1.47 -7.59 11.11
N VAL A 110 -2.19 -6.59 11.60
CA VAL A 110 -2.04 -5.20 11.15
C VAL A 110 -1.69 -4.34 12.36
N PRO A 111 -0.40 -4.16 12.65
CA PRO A 111 0.04 -3.19 13.63
C PRO A 111 -0.12 -1.77 13.07
N TYR A 112 -0.46 -0.84 13.95
CA TYR A 112 -0.50 0.58 13.65
C TYR A 112 -0.17 1.43 14.88
N SER A 113 0.34 2.62 14.64
CA SER A 113 0.63 3.63 15.67
C SER A 113 0.01 4.96 15.28
N GLN A 114 -0.39 5.73 16.30
CA GLN A 114 -0.82 7.12 16.14
C GLN A 114 0.33 8.11 16.40
N ALA A 115 1.42 7.64 16.96
CA ALA A 115 2.51 8.48 17.44
C ALA A 115 3.79 8.32 16.61
N ASP A 116 3.99 7.16 15.97
CA ASP A 116 5.23 6.84 15.26
C ASP A 116 4.97 5.83 14.14
N LEU A 117 6.03 5.45 13.46
CA LEU A 117 6.01 4.42 12.45
C LEU A 117 6.02 3.04 13.08
N VAL A 118 5.52 2.08 12.35
CA VAL A 118 5.60 0.66 12.70
C VAL A 118 6.25 -0.11 11.55
N ALA A 119 7.29 -0.89 11.88
CA ALA A 119 7.95 -1.75 10.93
C ALA A 119 8.03 -3.18 11.49
N PRO A 120 7.34 -4.16 10.88
CA PRO A 120 7.51 -5.56 11.25
C PRO A 120 8.99 -5.99 11.18
N SER A 121 9.46 -6.71 12.18
CA SER A 121 10.82 -7.23 12.23
C SER A 121 10.88 -8.75 12.19
N ARG A 122 10.13 -9.45 13.05
CA ARG A 122 10.09 -10.92 13.06
C ARG A 122 8.70 -11.43 13.42
N LEU A 123 8.30 -12.54 12.81
CA LEU A 123 7.16 -13.35 13.27
C LEU A 123 7.67 -14.60 13.97
N LEU A 124 7.29 -14.79 15.22
CA LEU A 124 7.55 -16.01 15.97
C LEU A 124 6.31 -16.91 15.91
N LEU A 125 6.55 -18.18 15.63
CA LEU A 125 5.55 -19.25 15.60
C LEU A 125 5.16 -19.69 17.03
N PRO A 126 4.09 -20.47 17.21
CA PRO A 126 3.69 -20.97 18.53
C PRO A 126 4.76 -21.78 19.28
N ASN A 127 5.69 -22.39 18.57
CA ASN A 127 6.83 -23.13 19.15
C ASN A 127 8.04 -22.24 19.47
N GLY A 128 7.92 -20.91 19.28
CA GLY A 128 8.98 -19.93 19.50
C GLY A 128 10.02 -19.82 18.39
N GLN A 129 9.92 -20.60 17.32
CA GLN A 129 10.80 -20.47 16.16
C GLN A 129 10.45 -19.24 15.32
N VAL A 130 11.44 -18.68 14.62
CA VAL A 130 11.22 -17.60 13.66
C VAL A 130 10.54 -18.18 12.42
N GLY A 131 9.31 -17.74 12.15
CA GLY A 131 8.54 -18.09 10.95
C GLY A 131 8.84 -17.17 9.78
N ALA A 132 9.10 -15.87 10.06
CA ALA A 132 9.48 -14.87 9.07
C ALA A 132 10.40 -13.84 9.70
N ASN A 133 11.39 -13.38 8.93
CA ASN A 133 12.29 -12.29 9.31
C ASN A 133 12.19 -11.18 8.23
N PHE A 134 11.45 -10.12 8.54
CA PHE A 134 11.15 -9.05 7.60
C PHE A 134 12.36 -8.14 7.31
N ALA A 135 13.39 -8.18 8.16
CA ALA A 135 14.59 -7.38 7.98
C ALA A 135 15.60 -8.00 6.99
N THR A 136 15.56 -9.33 6.81
CA THR A 136 16.60 -10.06 6.05
C THR A 136 16.01 -10.95 4.95
N ASP A 137 14.74 -11.27 4.99
CA ASP A 137 14.08 -12.14 4.02
C ASP A 137 13.20 -11.32 3.08
N HIS A 138 13.70 -11.09 1.87
CA HIS A 138 13.00 -10.33 0.82
C HIS A 138 11.60 -10.91 0.49
N ALA A 139 11.39 -12.21 0.70
CA ALA A 139 10.10 -12.85 0.48
C ALA A 139 8.96 -12.27 1.34
N PHE A 140 9.29 -11.69 2.50
CA PHE A 140 8.32 -11.13 3.45
C PHE A 140 8.38 -9.60 3.55
N MET A 141 9.37 -8.96 2.95
CA MET A 141 9.44 -7.50 2.99
C MET A 141 8.18 -6.92 2.36
N THR A 142 7.46 -6.12 3.11
CA THR A 142 6.38 -5.33 2.55
C THR A 142 7.01 -4.31 1.60
N VAL A 143 6.73 -4.43 0.32
CA VAL A 143 7.11 -3.41 -0.65
C VAL A 143 6.15 -2.24 -0.44
N ASN A 144 6.55 -1.33 0.42
CA ASN A 144 5.91 -0.04 0.52
C ASN A 144 6.65 0.88 -0.44
N ALA A 145 5.94 1.68 -1.19
CA ALA A 145 6.49 2.64 -2.15
C ALA A 145 7.39 3.72 -1.48
N GLY A 146 8.39 3.26 -0.71
CA GLY A 146 9.43 4.07 -0.09
C GLY A 146 9.01 4.90 1.11
N ILE A 147 7.87 4.61 1.77
CA ILE A 147 7.38 5.40 2.89
C ILE A 147 7.18 4.55 4.12
N LEU A 148 7.74 5.07 5.17
CA LEU A 148 7.56 4.70 6.54
C LEU A 148 6.07 4.84 6.88
N GLN A 149 5.44 3.77 7.32
CA GLN A 149 4.01 3.71 7.52
C GLN A 149 3.64 3.68 8.99
N THR A 150 2.61 4.42 9.33
CA THR A 150 1.95 4.30 10.64
C THR A 150 1.11 3.03 10.74
N VAL A 151 0.89 2.33 9.61
CA VAL A 151 0.17 1.06 9.49
C VAL A 151 0.98 0.11 8.62
N ALA A 152 1.28 -1.10 9.09
CA ALA A 152 2.08 -2.08 8.36
C ALA A 152 1.44 -3.47 8.35
N PRO A 153 0.64 -3.83 7.34
CA PRO A 153 0.00 -5.13 7.26
C PRO A 153 1.03 -6.24 7.03
N VAL A 154 0.88 -7.34 7.77
CA VAL A 154 1.58 -8.59 7.56
C VAL A 154 0.56 -9.66 7.22
N VAL A 155 0.66 -10.26 6.06
CA VAL A 155 -0.32 -11.22 5.54
C VAL A 155 0.37 -12.55 5.24
N PHE A 156 -0.21 -13.65 5.71
CA PHE A 156 0.26 -15.00 5.46
C PHE A 156 -0.86 -15.91 4.93
N PRO A 157 -0.51 -16.83 4.03
CA PRO A 157 0.80 -17.07 3.42
C PRO A 157 1.10 -16.08 2.29
N ALA A 158 2.36 -15.64 2.18
CA ALA A 158 2.83 -14.76 1.10
C ALA A 158 3.12 -15.53 -0.21
N ALA A 159 3.23 -16.85 -0.16
CA ALA A 159 3.41 -17.75 -1.30
C ALA A 159 3.11 -19.20 -0.86
N PRO A 160 2.91 -20.16 -1.80
CA PRO A 160 2.58 -21.54 -1.47
C PRO A 160 3.56 -22.22 -0.49
N GLN A 161 4.85 -22.01 -0.65
CA GLN A 161 5.87 -22.63 0.21
C GLN A 161 5.85 -22.11 1.66
N PHE A 162 5.17 -21.01 1.94
CA PHE A 162 5.02 -20.44 3.29
C PHE A 162 3.70 -20.82 3.97
N GLN A 163 2.93 -21.74 3.38
CA GLN A 163 1.70 -22.25 3.98
C GLN A 163 1.92 -22.85 5.38
N ASN A 164 3.10 -23.43 5.62
CA ASN A 164 3.48 -23.99 6.91
C ASN A 164 3.50 -22.95 8.04
N ILE A 165 3.71 -21.66 7.74
CA ILE A 165 3.64 -20.58 8.75
C ILE A 165 2.23 -20.51 9.34
N VAL A 166 1.19 -20.70 8.53
CA VAL A 166 -0.21 -20.69 8.98
C VAL A 166 -0.63 -22.04 9.56
N GLN A 167 -0.15 -23.14 8.99
CA GLN A 167 -0.54 -24.51 9.33
C GLN A 167 0.24 -25.09 10.54
N GLN A 168 0.40 -24.31 11.61
CA GLN A 168 1.03 -24.77 12.86
C GLN A 168 0.07 -25.55 13.78
N GLY A 169 -1.15 -25.86 13.34
CA GLY A 169 -2.18 -26.44 14.18
C GLY A 169 -2.85 -25.43 15.12
N GLY A 170 -2.71 -24.16 14.84
CA GLY A 170 -3.18 -23.04 15.67
C GLY A 170 -2.20 -22.71 16.80
N GLY A 171 -2.53 -21.68 17.58
CA GLY A 171 -1.76 -21.30 18.76
C GLY A 171 -1.36 -19.84 18.79
N ARG A 172 -0.47 -19.52 19.72
CA ARG A 172 -0.04 -18.17 20.03
C ARG A 172 1.17 -17.76 19.22
N TYR A 173 1.01 -16.75 18.40
CA TYR A 173 2.06 -16.11 17.60
C TYR A 173 2.52 -14.82 18.27
N THR A 174 3.73 -14.38 17.93
CA THR A 174 4.24 -13.07 18.34
C THR A 174 4.80 -12.35 17.10
N LEU A 175 4.30 -11.16 16.81
CA LEU A 175 4.89 -10.25 15.83
C LEU A 175 5.74 -9.23 16.59
N GLU A 176 7.02 -9.22 16.33
CA GLU A 176 7.93 -8.17 16.77
C GLU A 176 7.91 -7.03 15.76
N ILE A 177 7.81 -5.81 16.23
CA ILE A 177 7.80 -4.58 15.44
C ILE A 177 8.81 -3.59 15.98
N ASN A 178 9.46 -2.85 15.09
CA ASN A 178 10.26 -1.68 15.44
C ASN A 178 9.31 -0.48 15.49
N THR A 179 9.30 0.23 16.61
CA THR A 179 8.53 1.46 16.83
C THR A 179 9.01 2.12 18.12
N SER A 180 8.94 3.45 18.19
CA SER A 180 9.14 4.18 19.44
C SER A 180 7.83 4.41 20.21
N ASP A 181 6.68 4.07 19.62
CA ASP A 181 5.39 4.14 20.29
C ASP A 181 5.32 3.14 21.44
N ASP A 182 5.01 3.66 22.63
CA ASP A 182 4.85 2.83 23.84
C ASP A 182 3.57 2.00 23.86
N SER A 183 2.60 2.35 23.04
CA SER A 183 1.26 1.72 23.03
C SER A 183 0.72 1.51 21.61
N PRO A 184 1.48 0.86 20.71
CA PRO A 184 0.97 0.56 19.38
C PRO A 184 -0.25 -0.35 19.49
N CYS A 185 -1.18 -0.16 18.57
CA CYS A 185 -2.35 -1.02 18.47
C CYS A 185 -2.20 -2.00 17.30
N TYR A 186 -2.99 -3.06 17.33
CA TYR A 186 -3.07 -4.01 16.20
C TYR A 186 -4.44 -4.68 16.18
N TYR A 187 -4.75 -5.26 15.04
CA TYR A 187 -5.85 -6.21 14.91
C TYR A 187 -5.42 -7.42 14.10
N VAL A 188 -6.17 -8.50 14.24
CA VAL A 188 -5.92 -9.76 13.53
C VAL A 188 -7.17 -10.15 12.75
N LEU A 189 -6.99 -10.47 11.49
CA LEU A 189 -8.01 -11.09 10.64
C LEU A 189 -7.57 -12.51 10.30
N GLN A 190 -8.52 -13.44 10.31
CA GLN A 190 -8.28 -14.85 10.01
C GLN A 190 -9.30 -15.36 9.01
N LYS A 191 -8.88 -16.31 8.19
CA LYS A 191 -9.70 -16.95 7.17
C LYS A 191 -9.55 -18.46 7.29
N SER A 192 -10.67 -19.19 7.36
CA SER A 192 -10.69 -20.66 7.50
C SER A 192 -10.95 -21.39 6.16
N VAL A 193 -11.34 -20.66 5.13
CA VAL A 193 -11.58 -21.18 3.77
C VAL A 193 -11.01 -20.22 2.74
N GLU A 194 -10.62 -20.74 1.58
CA GLU A 194 -10.23 -19.88 0.45
C GLU A 194 -11.40 -19.01 -0.01
N GLY A 195 -11.11 -17.79 -0.41
CA GLY A 195 -12.08 -16.90 -1.01
C GLY A 195 -12.05 -16.96 -2.53
N SER A 196 -13.13 -16.49 -3.13
CA SER A 196 -13.24 -16.41 -4.60
C SER A 196 -13.87 -15.11 -5.09
N LYS A 197 -14.13 -14.16 -4.20
CA LYS A 197 -14.89 -12.94 -4.53
C LYS A 197 -14.21 -11.70 -3.98
N ILE A 198 -14.06 -10.68 -4.81
CA ILE A 198 -13.51 -9.37 -4.46
C ILE A 198 -14.61 -8.32 -4.61
N ASP A 199 -14.76 -7.46 -3.63
CA ASP A 199 -15.56 -6.24 -3.71
C ASP A 199 -14.65 -5.02 -3.91
N MET A 200 -15.07 -4.07 -4.73
CA MET A 200 -14.30 -2.89 -5.08
C MET A 200 -15.11 -1.62 -4.90
N ASN A 201 -14.45 -0.57 -4.42
CA ASN A 201 -14.96 0.79 -4.37
C ASN A 201 -14.12 1.65 -5.31
N ILE A 202 -14.69 2.10 -6.43
CA ILE A 202 -14.00 2.93 -7.42
C ILE A 202 -14.37 4.39 -7.19
N TYR A 203 -13.37 5.18 -6.82
CA TYR A 203 -13.47 6.62 -6.62
C TYR A 203 -13.04 7.34 -7.90
N LEU A 204 -13.93 8.13 -8.49
CA LEU A 204 -13.72 8.87 -9.74
C LEU A 204 -13.22 10.28 -9.41
N VAL A 205 -11.97 10.57 -9.77
CA VAL A 205 -11.29 11.81 -9.40
C VAL A 205 -11.16 12.71 -10.62
N GLY A 206 -12.27 13.33 -11.01
CA GLY A 206 -12.31 14.25 -12.13
C GLY A 206 -12.12 13.59 -13.49
N VAL A 207 -12.45 12.32 -13.65
CA VAL A 207 -12.36 11.59 -14.93
C VAL A 207 -13.35 12.20 -15.92
N ASN A 208 -12.86 12.60 -17.10
CA ASN A 208 -13.65 13.35 -18.09
C ASN A 208 -14.92 12.63 -18.50
N GLY A 209 -16.09 13.25 -18.23
CA GLY A 209 -17.40 12.75 -18.63
C GLY A 209 -17.88 11.50 -17.87
N ILE A 210 -17.11 10.97 -16.91
CA ILE A 210 -17.47 9.81 -16.13
C ILE A 210 -17.73 10.21 -14.67
N THR A 211 -18.90 9.83 -14.17
CA THR A 211 -19.36 10.06 -12.81
C THR A 211 -19.87 8.74 -12.22
N ALA A 212 -20.06 8.68 -10.91
CA ALA A 212 -20.64 7.51 -10.25
C ALA A 212 -22.00 7.10 -10.86
N ALA A 213 -22.77 8.07 -11.35
CA ALA A 213 -24.08 7.81 -11.96
C ALA A 213 -24.03 7.10 -13.32
N ASN A 214 -22.94 7.29 -14.11
CA ASN A 214 -22.84 6.73 -15.46
C ASN A 214 -21.68 5.74 -15.65
N ALA A 215 -20.81 5.56 -14.67
CA ALA A 215 -19.62 4.71 -14.77
C ALA A 215 -19.94 3.27 -15.17
N ALA A 216 -20.99 2.68 -14.59
CA ALA A 216 -21.40 1.30 -14.91
C ALA A 216 -21.84 1.10 -16.37
N GLN A 217 -22.34 2.18 -17.04
CA GLN A 217 -22.78 2.18 -18.43
C GLN A 217 -21.66 2.60 -19.39
N ASN A 218 -20.58 3.21 -18.90
CA ASN A 218 -19.48 3.67 -19.74
C ASN A 218 -18.75 2.50 -20.38
N ALA A 219 -18.53 2.53 -21.71
CA ALA A 219 -17.92 1.44 -22.44
C ALA A 219 -16.47 1.16 -22.02
N GLY A 220 -15.66 2.22 -21.79
CA GLY A 220 -14.28 2.08 -21.32
C GLY A 220 -14.21 1.42 -19.94
N MET A 221 -15.05 1.87 -19.00
CA MET A 221 -15.14 1.28 -17.66
C MET A 221 -15.52 -0.20 -17.70
N ARG A 222 -16.46 -0.58 -18.55
CA ARG A 222 -16.84 -2.00 -18.72
C ARG A 222 -15.70 -2.81 -19.28
N THR A 223 -15.06 -2.37 -20.37
CA THR A 223 -13.92 -3.08 -20.98
C THR A 223 -12.77 -3.23 -19.96
N MET A 224 -12.44 -2.18 -19.23
CA MET A 224 -11.43 -2.21 -18.16
C MET A 224 -11.75 -3.29 -17.11
N LEU A 225 -12.98 -3.30 -16.58
CA LEU A 225 -13.38 -4.28 -15.57
C LEU A 225 -13.49 -5.71 -16.14
N ASP A 226 -13.92 -5.86 -17.38
CA ASP A 226 -14.01 -7.18 -18.02
C ASP A 226 -12.62 -7.76 -18.29
N THR A 227 -11.62 -6.93 -18.58
CA THR A 227 -10.23 -7.38 -18.69
C THR A 227 -9.70 -7.87 -17.34
N MET A 228 -9.90 -7.13 -16.26
CA MET A 228 -9.52 -7.59 -14.92
C MET A 228 -10.26 -8.88 -14.55
N ARG A 229 -11.57 -8.98 -14.80
CA ARG A 229 -12.36 -10.19 -14.56
C ARG A 229 -11.80 -11.39 -15.31
N ARG A 230 -11.41 -11.22 -16.58
CA ARG A 230 -10.84 -12.28 -17.42
C ARG A 230 -9.51 -12.78 -16.86
N ILE A 231 -8.65 -11.88 -16.34
CA ILE A 231 -7.38 -12.27 -15.72
C ILE A 231 -7.64 -13.11 -14.46
N TYR A 232 -8.41 -12.59 -13.54
CA TYR A 232 -8.60 -13.21 -12.22
C TYR A 232 -9.46 -14.49 -12.29
N SER A 233 -10.38 -14.58 -13.24
CA SER A 233 -11.21 -15.78 -13.42
C SER A 233 -10.41 -17.03 -13.78
N LYS A 234 -9.22 -16.90 -14.34
CA LYS A 234 -8.32 -18.04 -14.62
C LYS A 234 -7.95 -18.79 -13.33
N GLU A 235 -7.92 -18.08 -12.19
CA GLU A 235 -7.64 -18.63 -10.87
C GLU A 235 -8.90 -18.72 -9.97
N GLY A 236 -10.08 -18.70 -10.56
CA GLY A 236 -11.34 -18.85 -9.86
C GLY A 236 -11.74 -17.64 -9.01
N VAL A 237 -11.08 -16.49 -9.18
CA VAL A 237 -11.40 -15.26 -8.45
C VAL A 237 -12.28 -14.36 -9.31
N THR A 238 -13.37 -13.87 -8.74
CA THR A 238 -14.37 -13.04 -9.43
C THR A 238 -14.56 -11.69 -8.74
N ILE A 239 -14.88 -10.66 -9.52
CA ILE A 239 -15.28 -9.35 -8.99
C ILE A 239 -16.77 -9.40 -8.73
N ARG A 240 -17.18 -9.40 -7.44
CA ARG A 240 -18.58 -9.55 -7.01
C ARG A 240 -19.33 -8.23 -7.11
N THR A 241 -18.86 -7.24 -6.38
CA THR A 241 -19.51 -5.92 -6.28
C THR A 241 -18.53 -4.83 -6.70
N VAL A 242 -19.00 -3.91 -7.56
CA VAL A 242 -18.27 -2.68 -7.86
C VAL A 242 -19.18 -1.52 -7.50
N ARG A 243 -18.72 -0.65 -6.61
CA ARG A 243 -19.40 0.58 -6.20
C ARG A 243 -18.61 1.77 -6.75
N TYR A 244 -19.32 2.81 -7.17
CA TYR A 244 -18.71 4.01 -7.71
C TYR A 244 -19.00 5.21 -6.83
N PHE A 245 -17.99 6.05 -6.62
CA PHE A 245 -18.06 7.27 -5.81
C PHE A 245 -17.41 8.41 -6.57
N ASP A 246 -17.98 9.61 -6.49
CA ASP A 246 -17.38 10.81 -7.05
C ASP A 246 -16.55 11.51 -5.96
N VAL A 247 -15.29 11.79 -6.24
CA VAL A 247 -14.52 12.76 -5.48
C VAL A 247 -14.84 14.14 -6.01
N SER A 248 -15.25 15.06 -5.16
CA SER A 248 -15.81 16.36 -5.54
C SER A 248 -15.09 17.53 -4.89
N GLY A 249 -15.44 18.75 -5.29
CA GLY A 249 -14.94 19.98 -4.69
C GLY A 249 -13.43 20.18 -4.85
N THR A 250 -12.79 20.68 -3.81
CA THR A 250 -11.36 20.97 -3.76
C THR A 250 -10.50 19.73 -3.90
N ASP A 251 -10.95 18.59 -3.34
CA ASP A 251 -10.20 17.33 -3.41
C ASP A 251 -10.12 16.82 -4.84
N ARG A 252 -11.21 16.92 -5.63
CA ARG A 252 -11.18 16.60 -7.05
C ARG A 252 -10.14 17.43 -7.81
N GLU A 253 -10.14 18.74 -7.62
CA GLU A 253 -9.21 19.63 -8.33
C GLU A 253 -7.76 19.41 -7.89
N ARG A 254 -7.54 19.10 -6.62
CA ARG A 254 -6.23 18.81 -6.06
C ARG A 254 -5.64 17.52 -6.62
N TYR A 255 -6.43 16.43 -6.63
CA TYR A 255 -5.93 15.08 -6.85
C TYR A 255 -6.22 14.50 -8.23
N ARG A 256 -6.98 15.18 -9.10
CA ARG A 256 -7.22 14.67 -10.46
C ARG A 256 -5.94 14.46 -11.28
N ILE A 257 -4.87 15.20 -10.96
CA ILE A 257 -3.51 15.00 -11.44
C ILE A 257 -2.63 14.81 -10.19
N VAL A 258 -2.06 13.65 -10.04
CA VAL A 258 -1.10 13.33 -8.97
C VAL A 258 0.29 13.82 -9.37
N ARG A 259 0.94 14.60 -8.51
CA ARG A 259 2.24 15.23 -8.77
C ARG A 259 3.38 14.70 -7.91
N ASN A 260 3.04 13.99 -6.85
CA ASN A 260 4.00 13.36 -5.94
C ASN A 260 3.31 12.25 -5.16
N ILE A 261 4.09 11.43 -4.47
CA ILE A 261 3.57 10.30 -3.71
C ILE A 261 2.61 10.73 -2.57
N ASN A 262 2.82 11.89 -1.95
CA ASN A 262 1.97 12.37 -0.88
C ASN A 262 0.54 12.70 -1.37
N ASP A 263 0.40 13.08 -2.65
CA ASP A 263 -0.92 13.23 -3.26
C ASP A 263 -1.67 11.89 -3.28
N CYS A 264 -0.97 10.76 -3.52
CA CYS A 264 -1.58 9.43 -3.45
C CYS A 264 -2.06 9.11 -2.04
N TYR A 265 -1.25 9.37 -1.01
CA TYR A 265 -1.64 9.14 0.39
C TYR A 265 -2.84 9.99 0.79
N GLY A 266 -2.79 11.29 0.49
CA GLY A 266 -3.92 12.19 0.74
C GLY A 266 -5.19 11.74 0.02
N LEU A 267 -5.05 11.23 -1.20
CA LEU A 267 -6.18 10.79 -2.00
C LEU A 267 -6.82 9.52 -1.43
N VAL A 268 -6.04 8.47 -1.13
CA VAL A 268 -6.61 7.21 -0.61
C VAL A 268 -7.18 7.37 0.80
N SER A 269 -6.71 8.37 1.55
CA SER A 269 -7.27 8.74 2.86
C SER A 269 -8.69 9.31 2.77
N LEU A 270 -9.18 9.64 1.57
CA LEU A 270 -10.58 10.00 1.34
C LEU A 270 -11.52 8.79 1.28
N SER A 271 -10.98 7.57 1.24
CA SER A 271 -11.78 6.35 1.18
C SER A 271 -12.66 6.19 2.42
N ARG A 272 -13.80 5.52 2.25
CA ARG A 272 -14.75 5.21 3.33
C ARG A 272 -15.26 3.80 3.20
N ALA A 273 -15.49 3.15 4.35
CA ALA A 273 -16.18 1.86 4.35
C ALA A 273 -17.59 2.04 3.75
N PRO A 274 -17.99 1.22 2.78
CA PRO A 274 -19.32 1.34 2.15
C PRO A 274 -20.47 0.93 3.08
N GLY A 275 -20.15 0.28 4.20
CA GLY A 275 -21.11 -0.14 5.20
C GLY A 275 -20.44 -0.73 6.45
N PRO A 276 -21.24 -1.12 7.46
CA PRO A 276 -20.73 -1.50 8.77
C PRO A 276 -20.22 -2.95 8.86
N THR A 277 -20.56 -3.81 7.91
CA THR A 277 -20.20 -5.23 7.98
C THR A 277 -18.73 -5.47 7.64
N LEU A 278 -18.12 -6.52 8.21
CA LEU A 278 -16.75 -6.91 7.89
C LEU A 278 -16.58 -7.14 6.38
N ALA A 279 -17.55 -7.78 5.73
CA ALA A 279 -17.50 -8.02 4.29
C ALA A 279 -17.43 -6.72 3.47
N GLU A 280 -18.12 -5.67 3.87
CA GLU A 280 -18.05 -4.35 3.23
C GLU A 280 -16.71 -3.66 3.50
N LYS A 281 -16.17 -3.81 4.70
CA LYS A 281 -14.85 -3.27 5.07
C LYS A 281 -13.70 -3.96 4.34
N LEU A 282 -13.84 -5.22 3.95
CA LEU A 282 -12.85 -5.96 3.17
C LEU A 282 -12.92 -5.65 1.65
N SER A 283 -13.45 -4.50 1.25
CA SER A 283 -13.44 -4.05 -0.14
C SER A 283 -12.17 -3.28 -0.48
N VAL A 284 -11.70 -3.43 -1.73
CA VAL A 284 -10.53 -2.73 -2.27
C VAL A 284 -10.92 -1.32 -2.71
N ASN A 285 -10.24 -0.30 -2.21
CA ASN A 285 -10.45 1.08 -2.66
C ASN A 285 -9.53 1.40 -3.82
N VAL A 286 -10.10 1.87 -4.91
CA VAL A 286 -9.44 2.12 -6.19
C VAL A 286 -9.74 3.56 -6.61
N PHE A 287 -8.71 4.37 -6.75
CA PHE A 287 -8.85 5.78 -7.15
C PHE A 287 -8.44 5.95 -8.61
N LEU A 288 -9.40 6.27 -9.47
CA LEU A 288 -9.20 6.53 -10.88
C LEU A 288 -9.03 8.04 -11.10
N ILE A 289 -7.81 8.45 -11.43
CA ILE A 289 -7.40 9.85 -11.65
C ILE A 289 -7.28 10.17 -13.15
N GLN A 290 -7.09 11.44 -13.51
CA GLN A 290 -6.82 11.82 -14.91
C GLN A 290 -5.41 11.40 -15.35
N GLY A 291 -4.40 11.56 -14.49
CA GLY A 291 -3.02 11.20 -14.82
C GLY A 291 -2.02 11.45 -13.70
N PHE A 292 -0.81 10.95 -13.92
CA PHE A 292 0.35 11.23 -13.08
C PHE A 292 1.26 12.26 -13.75
N GLN A 293 1.81 13.19 -12.98
CA GLN A 293 2.85 14.15 -13.35
C GLN A 293 3.96 14.11 -12.30
N VAL A 294 4.46 12.92 -12.01
CA VAL A 294 5.52 12.66 -11.03
C VAL A 294 6.85 12.67 -11.76
N ALA A 295 7.72 13.62 -11.43
CA ALA A 295 8.97 13.85 -12.16
C ALA A 295 9.93 12.66 -12.09
N GLU A 296 9.91 11.92 -10.97
CA GLU A 296 10.79 10.78 -10.71
C GLU A 296 10.23 9.45 -11.24
N ALA A 297 9.00 9.45 -11.78
CA ALA A 297 8.29 8.27 -12.26
C ALA A 297 7.52 8.56 -13.57
N GLU A 298 8.26 8.95 -14.60
CA GLU A 298 7.67 9.19 -15.93
C GLU A 298 7.06 7.88 -16.47
N GLY A 299 5.84 7.96 -16.98
CA GLY A 299 5.12 6.79 -17.51
C GLY A 299 4.40 5.95 -16.46
N LEU A 300 4.33 6.40 -15.20
CA LEU A 300 3.57 5.72 -14.16
C LEU A 300 2.09 5.63 -14.54
N LEU A 301 1.54 4.43 -14.54
CA LEU A 301 0.14 4.16 -14.88
C LEU A 301 -0.71 3.85 -13.65
N GLY A 302 -0.10 3.34 -12.60
CA GLY A 302 -0.75 2.98 -11.35
C GLY A 302 0.23 2.91 -10.18
N LEU A 303 -0.30 2.88 -8.98
CA LEU A 303 0.46 2.73 -7.75
C LEU A 303 -0.42 2.12 -6.66
N SER A 304 -0.09 0.93 -6.22
CA SER A 304 -0.64 0.35 -4.99
C SER A 304 0.12 0.91 -3.77
N LEU A 305 -0.60 1.37 -2.76
CA LEU A 305 0.01 1.91 -1.54
C LEU A 305 0.29 0.84 -0.48
N GLY A 306 0.53 -0.36 -0.93
CA GLY A 306 0.97 -1.52 -0.15
C GLY A 306 0.90 -2.80 -0.98
N ALA A 307 1.92 -3.64 -0.82
CA ALA A 307 1.94 -5.02 -1.31
C ALA A 307 2.42 -5.94 -0.16
N PRO A 308 1.48 -6.44 0.67
CA PRO A 308 0.01 -6.32 0.60
C PRO A 308 -0.53 -4.95 1.05
N GLY A 309 -1.72 -4.60 0.58
CA GLY A 309 -2.51 -3.49 1.12
C GLY A 309 -3.12 -3.81 2.49
N VAL A 310 -3.64 -2.79 3.17
CA VAL A 310 -4.19 -2.91 4.52
C VAL A 310 -5.64 -3.43 4.46
N PRO A 311 -5.94 -4.67 4.90
CA PRO A 311 -7.29 -5.19 4.84
C PRO A 311 -8.18 -4.60 5.93
N GLY A 312 -9.39 -4.18 5.57
CA GLY A 312 -10.42 -3.75 6.52
C GLY A 312 -10.30 -2.31 7.00
N VAL A 313 -9.38 -1.52 6.45
CA VAL A 313 -9.18 -0.10 6.79
C VAL A 313 -9.58 0.79 5.63
N HIS A 314 -10.26 1.88 5.97
CA HIS A 314 -10.60 2.98 5.07
C HIS A 314 -10.23 4.31 5.74
N GLY A 315 -10.08 5.37 4.95
CA GLY A 315 -9.75 6.68 5.49
C GLY A 315 -8.30 6.80 6.00
N ASN A 316 -7.39 5.97 5.52
CA ASN A 316 -5.99 5.92 5.91
C ASN A 316 -5.08 5.94 4.66
N GLU A 317 -3.85 6.34 4.83
CA GLU A 317 -2.84 6.44 3.78
C GLU A 317 -2.48 5.12 3.07
N GLY A 318 -2.70 3.96 3.71
CA GLY A 318 -2.52 2.62 3.13
C GLY A 318 -3.81 1.99 2.61
N ALA A 319 -4.93 2.72 2.60
CA ALA A 319 -6.26 2.14 2.39
C ALA A 319 -6.68 1.97 0.92
N GLY A 320 -5.75 1.96 -0.03
CA GLY A 320 -6.15 1.81 -1.43
C GLY A 320 -5.00 1.91 -2.42
N LEU A 321 -5.39 2.04 -3.68
CA LEU A 321 -4.51 2.21 -4.82
C LEU A 321 -5.00 3.32 -5.74
N VAL A 322 -4.08 3.87 -6.54
CA VAL A 322 -4.34 4.98 -7.48
C VAL A 322 -3.90 4.54 -8.87
N PHE A 323 -4.70 4.79 -9.90
CA PHE A 323 -4.29 4.53 -11.28
C PHE A 323 -4.92 5.55 -12.24
N THR A 324 -4.30 5.69 -13.44
CA THR A 324 -4.69 6.70 -14.42
C THR A 324 -5.82 6.25 -15.33
N SER A 325 -6.68 7.20 -15.72
CA SER A 325 -7.69 7.03 -16.78
C SER A 325 -7.19 7.49 -18.17
N GLU A 326 -5.92 7.84 -18.32
CA GLU A 326 -5.36 8.40 -19.54
C GLU A 326 -5.68 7.58 -20.79
N TYR A 327 -5.59 6.26 -20.67
CA TYR A 327 -5.85 5.33 -21.78
C TYR A 327 -7.24 4.70 -21.76
N LEU A 328 -8.13 5.12 -20.85
CA LEU A 328 -9.45 4.48 -20.68
C LEU A 328 -10.34 4.58 -21.94
N SER A 329 -10.21 5.65 -22.73
CA SER A 329 -10.98 5.82 -23.95
C SER A 329 -10.36 5.19 -25.19
N SER A 330 -9.03 5.05 -25.23
CA SER A 330 -8.27 4.57 -26.40
C SER A 330 -7.79 3.13 -26.26
N ARG A 331 -7.46 2.72 -25.04
CA ARG A 331 -6.88 1.42 -24.68
C ARG A 331 -7.45 0.94 -23.34
N ALA A 332 -8.76 0.77 -23.25
CA ALA A 332 -9.44 0.34 -22.04
C ALA A 332 -9.01 -1.07 -21.58
N ASP A 333 -8.58 -1.92 -22.49
CA ASP A 333 -7.96 -3.22 -22.24
C ASP A 333 -6.66 -3.08 -21.43
N MET A 334 -5.76 -2.18 -21.85
CA MET A 334 -4.51 -1.87 -21.16
C MET A 334 -4.79 -1.25 -19.78
N THR A 335 -5.75 -0.33 -19.69
CA THR A 335 -6.18 0.21 -18.40
C THR A 335 -6.71 -0.89 -17.47
N GLY A 336 -7.37 -1.91 -18.02
CA GLY A 336 -7.83 -3.08 -17.26
C GLY A 336 -6.70 -4.00 -16.81
N GLN A 337 -5.65 -4.16 -17.61
CA GLN A 337 -4.42 -4.88 -17.21
C GLN A 337 -3.71 -4.13 -16.07
N THR A 338 -3.57 -2.80 -16.18
CA THR A 338 -3.02 -1.96 -15.10
C THR A 338 -3.85 -2.08 -13.82
N LEU A 339 -5.18 -1.99 -13.90
CA LEU A 339 -6.06 -2.17 -12.75
C LEU A 339 -5.85 -3.55 -12.09
N ALA A 340 -5.78 -4.62 -12.88
CA ALA A 340 -5.52 -5.96 -12.36
C ALA A 340 -4.16 -6.03 -11.67
N HIS A 341 -3.13 -5.42 -12.24
CA HIS A 341 -1.78 -5.35 -11.69
C HIS A 341 -1.77 -4.65 -10.32
N GLU A 342 -2.30 -3.44 -10.23
CA GLU A 342 -2.32 -2.67 -8.97
C GLU A 342 -3.18 -3.33 -7.89
N VAL A 343 -4.32 -3.91 -8.27
CA VAL A 343 -5.12 -4.72 -7.35
C VAL A 343 -4.37 -5.98 -6.95
N GLY A 344 -3.59 -6.59 -7.84
CA GLY A 344 -2.70 -7.72 -7.54
C GLY A 344 -1.72 -7.38 -6.42
N HIS A 345 -1.06 -6.23 -6.50
CA HIS A 345 -0.21 -5.73 -5.42
C HIS A 345 -0.98 -5.57 -4.10
N PHE A 346 -2.12 -4.91 -4.16
CA PHE A 346 -2.95 -4.70 -2.96
C PHE A 346 -3.42 -6.01 -2.32
N LEU A 347 -3.58 -7.06 -3.12
CA LEU A 347 -3.90 -8.42 -2.67
C LEU A 347 -2.68 -9.23 -2.21
N GLY A 348 -1.47 -8.69 -2.32
CA GLY A 348 -0.24 -9.30 -1.80
C GLY A 348 0.71 -9.88 -2.84
N LEU A 349 0.44 -9.70 -4.14
CA LEU A 349 1.37 -10.09 -5.19
C LEU A 349 2.47 -9.03 -5.38
N ARG A 350 3.66 -9.49 -5.75
CA ARG A 350 4.79 -8.66 -6.17
C ARG A 350 5.00 -8.77 -7.67
N HIS A 351 5.86 -7.92 -8.20
CA HIS A 351 6.34 -8.14 -9.56
C HIS A 351 6.99 -9.52 -9.68
N THR A 352 6.72 -10.21 -10.78
CA THR A 352 7.39 -11.49 -11.09
C THR A 352 8.90 -11.35 -11.08
N THR A 353 9.39 -10.21 -11.57
CA THR A 353 10.79 -9.77 -11.47
C THR A 353 10.80 -8.26 -11.26
N GLU A 354 11.58 -7.74 -10.31
CA GLU A 354 11.72 -6.31 -10.08
C GLU A 354 12.58 -5.62 -11.16
N HIS A 355 12.43 -4.30 -11.29
CA HIS A 355 13.06 -3.48 -12.33
C HIS A 355 14.55 -3.73 -12.54
N GLY A 356 15.29 -4.05 -11.49
CA GLY A 356 16.72 -4.34 -11.57
C GLY A 356 17.08 -5.76 -12.03
N GLY A 357 16.09 -6.67 -12.15
CA GLY A 357 16.31 -8.06 -12.51
C GLY A 357 17.04 -8.91 -11.45
N THR A 358 17.30 -8.34 -10.28
CA THR A 358 18.04 -8.99 -9.17
C THR A 358 17.11 -9.59 -8.11
N GLU A 359 15.86 -9.15 -8.07
CA GLU A 359 14.85 -9.60 -7.14
C GLU A 359 13.62 -10.09 -7.91
N ALA A 360 12.99 -11.14 -7.39
CA ALA A 360 11.76 -11.72 -7.93
C ALA A 360 10.76 -11.91 -6.80
N ASP A 361 9.50 -12.16 -7.17
CA ASP A 361 8.50 -12.56 -6.20
C ASP A 361 8.89 -13.90 -5.54
N PRO A 362 8.33 -14.21 -4.36
CA PRO A 362 8.63 -15.49 -3.71
C PRO A 362 7.91 -16.69 -4.32
N ILE A 363 7.12 -16.50 -5.38
CA ILE A 363 6.28 -17.54 -5.98
C ILE A 363 7.12 -18.38 -6.97
N GLN A 364 7.24 -19.69 -6.72
CA GLN A 364 8.20 -20.54 -7.42
C GLN A 364 7.82 -20.90 -8.86
N ASP A 365 6.55 -20.74 -9.24
CA ASP A 365 6.05 -21.04 -10.59
C ASP A 365 5.93 -19.81 -11.50
N THR A 366 6.37 -18.64 -11.04
CA THR A 366 6.55 -17.46 -11.88
C THR A 366 7.95 -17.46 -12.50
N PRO A 367 8.07 -17.33 -13.83
CA PRO A 367 9.38 -17.22 -14.47
C PRO A 367 10.10 -15.93 -14.06
N VAL A 368 11.42 -15.97 -13.95
CA VAL A 368 12.27 -14.84 -13.59
C VAL A 368 13.01 -14.30 -14.81
N CYS A 369 13.06 -12.99 -14.98
CA CYS A 369 13.83 -12.30 -16.02
C CYS A 369 15.04 -11.58 -15.42
N SER A 370 16.25 -12.02 -15.75
CA SER A 370 17.48 -11.40 -15.27
C SER A 370 17.74 -9.97 -15.79
N ASN A 371 16.98 -9.54 -16.77
CA ASN A 371 17.03 -8.19 -17.34
C ASN A 371 15.64 -7.79 -17.87
N PRO A 372 14.77 -7.24 -17.03
CA PRO A 372 13.40 -6.84 -17.40
C PRO A 372 13.35 -5.78 -18.50
N ASP A 373 14.40 -4.98 -18.69
CA ASP A 373 14.50 -3.99 -19.78
C ASP A 373 14.43 -4.62 -21.18
N ARG A 374 14.63 -5.95 -21.29
CA ARG A 374 14.41 -6.70 -22.53
C ARG A 374 12.92 -6.77 -22.92
N GLY A 375 12.03 -6.34 -22.06
CA GLY A 375 10.59 -6.24 -22.34
C GLY A 375 9.99 -7.56 -22.78
N THR A 376 9.45 -7.63 -24.00
CA THR A 376 8.77 -8.81 -24.55
C THR A 376 9.63 -10.07 -24.67
N SER A 377 10.95 -9.97 -24.54
CA SER A 377 11.87 -11.11 -24.57
C SER A 377 12.00 -11.80 -23.21
N CYS A 378 11.44 -11.24 -22.15
CA CYS A 378 11.41 -11.87 -20.83
C CYS A 378 10.43 -13.05 -20.80
N PRO A 379 10.76 -14.13 -20.10
CA PRO A 379 9.86 -15.31 -20.03
C PRO A 379 8.56 -15.02 -19.29
N ASP A 380 8.54 -14.01 -18.42
CA ASP A 380 7.40 -13.53 -17.64
C ASP A 380 6.69 -12.31 -18.26
N ALA A 381 7.10 -11.86 -19.44
CA ALA A 381 6.57 -10.65 -20.12
C ALA A 381 5.05 -10.64 -20.36
N THR A 382 4.43 -11.81 -20.38
CA THR A 382 2.96 -11.95 -20.52
C THR A 382 2.23 -12.04 -19.19
N ASN A 383 2.95 -12.14 -18.05
CA ASN A 383 2.34 -12.18 -16.72
C ASN A 383 1.78 -10.80 -16.38
N PHE A 384 0.59 -10.78 -15.76
CA PHE A 384 -0.05 -9.51 -15.38
C PHE A 384 0.71 -8.74 -14.29
N MET A 385 1.61 -9.42 -13.52
CA MET A 385 2.49 -8.81 -12.52
C MET A 385 3.90 -8.51 -13.06
N PHE A 386 4.11 -8.51 -14.39
CA PHE A 386 5.37 -8.03 -14.97
C PHE A 386 5.54 -6.52 -14.71
N PRO A 387 6.75 -6.00 -14.34
CA PRO A 387 6.92 -4.65 -13.83
C PRO A 387 6.68 -3.52 -14.84
N PHE A 388 6.65 -3.84 -16.14
CA PHE A 388 6.45 -2.84 -17.20
C PHE A 388 5.17 -3.11 -17.99
N SER A 389 4.47 -2.05 -18.36
CA SER A 389 3.43 -2.14 -19.38
C SER A 389 4.06 -2.19 -20.77
N LEU A 390 3.98 -3.33 -21.43
CA LEU A 390 4.62 -3.55 -22.73
C LEU A 390 3.71 -3.21 -23.91
N GLY A 391 2.48 -2.74 -23.65
CA GLY A 391 1.50 -2.44 -24.69
C GLY A 391 0.95 -3.68 -25.43
N ASN A 392 1.33 -4.88 -25.03
CA ASN A 392 0.81 -6.18 -25.47
C ASN A 392 -0.14 -6.78 -24.44
N THR A 393 -0.64 -7.97 -24.68
CA THR A 393 -1.50 -8.69 -23.73
C THR A 393 -0.68 -9.26 -22.58
N GLN A 394 -0.84 -8.65 -21.39
CA GLN A 394 -0.24 -9.09 -20.13
C GLN A 394 -1.34 -9.62 -19.20
N GLU A 395 -1.78 -10.84 -19.49
CA GLU A 395 -2.89 -11.49 -18.79
C GLU A 395 -2.53 -12.88 -18.22
N GLY A 396 -1.25 -13.25 -18.30
CA GLY A 396 -0.75 -14.47 -17.67
C GLY A 396 -0.87 -14.38 -16.16
N ILE A 397 -1.24 -15.47 -15.53
CA ILE A 397 -1.30 -15.65 -14.08
C ILE A 397 -0.88 -17.09 -13.79
N SER A 398 -0.12 -17.30 -12.72
CA SER A 398 0.30 -18.63 -12.30
C SER A 398 -0.59 -19.21 -11.19
N ASP A 399 -0.56 -20.53 -11.02
CA ASP A 399 -1.29 -21.22 -9.94
C ASP A 399 -0.86 -20.68 -8.55
N GLY A 400 0.43 -20.37 -8.39
CA GLY A 400 0.98 -19.79 -7.16
C GLY A 400 0.47 -18.37 -6.90
N GLN A 401 0.32 -17.54 -7.93
CA GLN A 401 -0.35 -16.25 -7.82
C GLN A 401 -1.82 -16.43 -7.44
N GLY A 402 -2.52 -17.36 -8.07
CA GLY A 402 -3.89 -17.74 -7.73
C GLY A 402 -4.02 -18.20 -6.27
N PHE A 403 -3.05 -19.00 -5.80
CA PHE A 403 -3.00 -19.42 -4.39
C PHE A 403 -2.99 -18.22 -3.43
N VAL A 404 -2.17 -17.18 -3.68
CA VAL A 404 -2.12 -15.96 -2.88
C VAL A 404 -3.43 -15.20 -2.97
N LEU A 405 -3.97 -15.00 -4.18
CA LEU A 405 -5.23 -14.28 -4.40
C LEU A 405 -6.42 -14.90 -3.66
N ARG A 406 -6.51 -16.23 -3.60
CA ARG A 406 -7.59 -16.92 -2.89
C ARG A 406 -7.44 -16.85 -1.36
N ARG A 407 -6.22 -16.61 -0.85
CA ARG A 407 -5.91 -16.60 0.58
C ARG A 407 -5.79 -15.21 1.20
N THR A 408 -5.61 -14.17 0.40
CA THR A 408 -5.66 -12.80 0.96
C THR A 408 -6.98 -12.54 1.70
N LEU A 409 -6.95 -11.75 2.76
CA LEU A 409 -8.13 -11.46 3.59
C LEU A 409 -9.18 -10.64 2.82
N LEU A 410 -8.78 -9.96 1.75
CA LEU A 410 -9.64 -9.14 0.89
C LEU A 410 -10.47 -9.96 -0.11
N THR A 411 -10.10 -11.20 -0.38
CA THR A 411 -10.89 -12.12 -1.19
C THR A 411 -11.81 -12.94 -0.29
N GLN A 412 -13.12 -12.84 -0.48
CA GLN A 412 -14.17 -13.42 0.36
C GLN A 412 -14.78 -14.67 -0.25
#